data_5c9008c576543ae63d3d33ad691e10b0
#
_entry.id   5c9008c576543ae63d3d33ad691e10b0
#
_cell.length_a   1.000
_cell.length_b   1.000
_cell.length_c   1.000
_cell.angle_alpha   90.00
_cell.angle_beta   90.00
_cell.angle_gamma   90.00
#
_symmetry.space_group_name_H-M   'P 1'
#
loop_
_entity.id
_entity.type
_entity.pdbx_description
1 polymer ?
#
loop_
_entity_poly.entity_id
_entity_poly.type
_entity_poly.pdbx_seq_one_letter_code
_entity_poly.pdbx_strand_id
1 'polypeptide(L)' 'MEMIIDKITTIFRTVFNDETIILNTDTTANDVGSWDSLTHMVMIAEVEEAFSIKFKLREINKLKNVGALIELINSKISG' A
#
# COMPACT_ATOMS: atom_id res chain seq x y z
N MET A 1 -8.52 -17.26 4.34
CA MET A 1 -8.78 -15.93 3.78
C MET A 1 -7.51 -15.09 3.88
N GLU A 2 -7.10 -14.47 2.79
CA GLU A 2 -5.89 -13.67 2.79
C GLU A 2 -6.13 -12.31 3.46
N MET A 3 -5.23 -11.93 4.35
CA MET A 3 -5.34 -10.63 5.02
C MET A 3 -4.87 -9.51 4.10
N ILE A 4 -5.42 -8.32 4.31
CA ILE A 4 -5.05 -7.14 3.51
C ILE A 4 -3.54 -6.91 3.53
N ILE A 5 -2.93 -7.03 4.71
CA ILE A 5 -1.48 -6.79 4.84
C ILE A 5 -0.67 -7.80 4.02
N ASP A 6 -1.14 -9.03 3.90
CA ASP A 6 -0.45 -10.04 3.10
C ASP A 6 -0.46 -9.69 1.62
N LYS A 7 -1.59 -9.23 1.12
CA LYS A 7 -1.70 -8.78 -0.28
C LYS A 7 -0.83 -7.56 -0.54
N ILE A 8 -0.85 -6.60 0.38
CA ILE A 8 -0.04 -5.39 0.25
C ILE A 8 1.44 -5.74 0.27
N THR A 9 1.84 -6.68 1.13
CA THR A 9 3.23 -7.12 1.20
C THR A 9 3.70 -7.66 -0.15
N THR A 10 2.88 -8.50 -0.78
CA THR A 10 3.18 -9.02 -2.10
C THR A 10 3.31 -7.91 -3.13
N ILE A 11 2.40 -6.94 -3.09
CA ILE A 11 2.44 -5.79 -4.00
C ILE A 11 3.72 -4.98 -3.79
N PHE A 12 4.06 -4.70 -2.54
CA PHE A 12 5.28 -3.95 -2.21
C PHE A 12 6.54 -4.67 -2.71
N ARG A 13 6.62 -5.97 -2.49
CA ARG A 13 7.77 -6.75 -2.95
C ARG A 13 7.93 -6.69 -4.46
N THR A 14 6.81 -6.72 -5.18
CA THR A 14 6.82 -6.64 -6.64
C THR A 14 7.19 -5.23 -7.12
N VAL A 15 6.52 -4.22 -6.59
CA VAL A 15 6.71 -2.83 -7.01
C VAL A 15 8.13 -2.34 -6.72
N PHE A 16 8.63 -2.66 -5.53
CA PHE A 16 9.95 -2.21 -5.10
C PHE A 16 11.06 -3.20 -5.44
N ASN A 17 10.70 -4.32 -6.07
CA ASN A 17 11.63 -5.36 -6.49
C ASN A 17 12.52 -5.83 -5.34
N ASP A 18 11.92 -6.08 -4.19
CA ASP A 18 12.62 -6.48 -2.97
C ASP A 18 11.81 -7.51 -2.20
N GLU A 19 12.19 -8.77 -2.31
CA GLU A 19 11.49 -9.88 -1.67
C GLU A 19 11.69 -9.93 -0.16
N THR A 20 12.60 -9.12 0.37
CA THR A 20 12.89 -9.10 1.81
C THR A 20 12.00 -8.13 2.58
N ILE A 21 11.16 -7.37 1.91
CA ILE A 21 10.29 -6.40 2.56
C ILE A 21 9.32 -7.11 3.51
N ILE A 22 9.29 -6.62 4.75
CA ILE A 22 8.34 -7.05 5.76
C ILE A 22 7.58 -5.81 6.21
N LEU A 23 6.26 -5.84 6.09
CA LEU A 23 5.43 -4.70 6.44
C LEU A 23 4.74 -4.89 7.79
N ASN A 24 4.60 -3.78 8.52
CA ASN A 24 3.71 -3.71 9.67
C ASN A 24 2.98 -2.37 9.60
N THR A 25 2.06 -2.13 10.52
CA THR A 25 1.22 -0.93 10.47
C THR A 25 2.01 0.36 10.65
N ASP A 26 3.19 0.29 11.24
CA ASP A 26 4.04 1.47 11.46
C ASP A 26 5.03 1.72 10.31
N THR A 27 5.10 0.82 9.33
CA THR A 27 6.03 0.97 8.21
C THR A 27 5.74 2.24 7.43
N THR A 28 6.79 3.04 7.18
CA THR A 28 6.70 4.30 6.44
C THR A 28 7.64 4.28 5.24
N ALA A 29 7.57 5.34 4.44
CA ALA A 29 8.46 5.50 3.29
C ALA A 29 9.93 5.54 3.71
N ASN A 30 10.21 5.94 4.95
CA ASN A 30 11.59 5.95 5.46
C ASN A 30 12.12 4.55 5.71
N ASP A 31 11.24 3.59 5.94
CA ASP A 31 11.62 2.20 6.23
C ASP A 31 11.83 1.38 4.96
N VAL A 32 11.26 1.83 3.84
CA VAL A 32 11.39 1.16 2.54
C VAL A 32 12.17 2.08 1.63
N GLY A 33 13.44 1.77 1.44
CA GLY A 33 14.39 2.67 0.78
C GLY A 33 14.02 3.10 -0.64
N SER A 34 13.23 2.30 -1.34
CA SER A 34 12.80 2.60 -2.71
C SER A 34 11.46 3.31 -2.80
N TRP A 35 10.84 3.58 -1.67
CA TRP A 35 9.50 4.18 -1.64
C TRP A 35 9.60 5.70 -1.77
N ASP A 36 9.39 6.18 -2.97
CA ASP A 36 9.39 7.61 -3.29
C ASP A 36 8.08 7.99 -3.97
N SER A 37 7.99 9.21 -4.47
CA SER A 37 6.76 9.72 -5.09
C SER A 37 6.30 8.88 -6.29
N LEU A 38 7.25 8.43 -7.10
CA LEU A 38 6.95 7.64 -8.28
C LEU A 38 6.48 6.24 -7.92
N THR A 39 7.25 5.54 -7.07
CA THR A 39 6.90 4.18 -6.65
C THR A 39 5.63 4.17 -5.81
N HIS A 40 5.37 5.24 -5.06
CA HIS A 40 4.13 5.37 -4.30
C HIS A 40 2.92 5.31 -5.24
N MET A 41 2.96 6.05 -6.35
CA MET A 41 1.86 6.05 -7.31
C MET A 41 1.72 4.71 -8.03
N VAL A 42 2.83 4.05 -8.32
CA VAL A 42 2.79 2.71 -8.92
C VAL A 42 2.18 1.71 -7.95
N MET A 43 2.56 1.77 -6.68
CA MET A 43 2.01 0.90 -5.64
C MET A 43 0.50 1.12 -5.48
N ILE A 44 0.07 2.38 -5.46
CA ILE A 44 -1.35 2.73 -5.34
C ILE A 44 -2.15 2.13 -6.51
N ALA A 45 -1.63 2.23 -7.73
CA ALA A 45 -2.31 1.66 -8.91
C ALA A 45 -2.47 0.16 -8.79
N GLU A 46 -1.43 -0.53 -8.29
CA GLU A 46 -1.48 -1.98 -8.09
C GLU A 46 -2.50 -2.36 -7.01
N VAL A 47 -2.56 -1.57 -5.93
CA VAL A 47 -3.52 -1.80 -4.85
C VAL A 47 -4.95 -1.60 -5.37
N GLU A 48 -5.19 -0.56 -6.15
CA GLU A 48 -6.51 -0.31 -6.74
C GLU A 48 -6.97 -1.50 -7.58
N GLU A 49 -6.06 -2.03 -8.39
CA GLU A 49 -6.37 -3.18 -9.23
C GLU A 49 -6.62 -4.43 -8.41
N ALA A 50 -5.75 -4.71 -7.44
CA ALA A 50 -5.83 -5.92 -6.63
C ALA A 50 -7.10 -6.01 -5.81
N PHE A 51 -7.61 -4.87 -5.33
CA PHE A 51 -8.79 -4.83 -4.48
C PHE A 51 -10.04 -4.30 -5.20
N SER A 52 -9.91 -3.94 -6.48
CA SER A 52 -11.01 -3.39 -7.29
C SER A 52 -11.60 -2.14 -6.66
N ILE A 53 -10.75 -1.23 -6.22
CA ILE A 53 -11.14 0.03 -5.57
C ILE A 53 -10.46 1.21 -6.25
N LYS A 54 -10.90 2.42 -5.89
CA LYS A 54 -10.30 3.65 -6.41
C LYS A 54 -10.01 4.60 -5.25
N PHE A 55 -8.85 5.24 -5.30
CA PHE A 55 -8.46 6.27 -4.33
C PHE A 55 -8.57 7.65 -4.95
N LYS A 56 -8.94 8.62 -4.12
CA LYS A 56 -8.91 10.02 -4.51
C LYS A 56 -7.51 10.58 -4.21
N LEU A 57 -7.07 11.57 -4.98
CA LEU A 57 -5.75 12.15 -4.81
C LEU A 57 -5.50 12.62 -3.37
N ARG A 58 -6.49 13.25 -2.75
CA ARG A 58 -6.38 13.71 -1.37
C ARG A 58 -6.19 12.56 -0.39
N GLU A 59 -6.77 11.40 -0.69
CA GLU A 59 -6.62 10.20 0.14
C GLU A 59 -5.20 9.66 0.02
N ILE A 60 -4.67 9.62 -1.19
CA ILE A 60 -3.31 9.15 -1.46
C ILE A 60 -2.29 10.02 -0.71
N ASN A 61 -2.50 11.32 -0.71
CA ASN A 61 -1.57 12.27 -0.06
C ASN A 61 -1.57 12.19 1.47
N LYS A 62 -2.59 11.56 2.04
CA LYS A 62 -2.69 11.40 3.50
C LYS A 62 -2.11 10.11 4.02
N LEU A 63 -1.63 9.25 3.14
CA LEU A 63 -1.10 7.94 3.54
C LEU A 63 0.28 8.11 4.17
N LYS A 64 0.34 8.08 5.49
CA LYS A 64 1.57 8.29 6.26
C LYS A 64 2.35 7.01 6.48
N ASN A 65 1.64 5.89 6.56
CA ASN A 65 2.24 4.59 6.84
C ASN A 65 1.35 3.48 6.29
N VAL A 66 1.80 2.25 6.42
CA VAL A 66 1.06 1.08 5.95
C VAL A 66 -0.27 0.93 6.68
N GLY A 67 -0.31 1.25 7.98
CA GLY A 67 -1.56 1.20 8.75
C GLY A 67 -2.65 2.09 8.16
N ALA A 68 -2.29 3.31 7.78
CA ALA A 68 -3.24 4.24 7.15
C ALA A 68 -3.74 3.68 5.82
N LEU A 69 -2.86 3.05 5.04
CA LEU A 69 -3.22 2.42 3.78
C LEU A 69 -4.20 1.27 4.01
N ILE A 70 -3.92 0.42 5.00
CA ILE A 70 -4.80 -0.71 5.35
C ILE A 70 -6.18 -0.22 5.75
N GLU A 71 -6.24 0.80 6.59
CA GLU A 71 -7.52 1.37 7.03
C GLU A 71 -8.32 1.92 5.85
N LEU A 72 -7.65 2.61 4.94
CA LEU A 72 -8.31 3.17 3.76
C LEU A 72 -8.85 2.07 2.85
N ILE A 73 -8.06 1.02 2.60
CA ILE A 73 -8.49 -0.12 1.81
C ILE A 73 -9.70 -0.79 2.45
N ASN A 74 -9.62 -1.05 3.75
CA ASN A 74 -10.68 -1.71 4.49
C ASN A 74 -11.98 -0.89 4.42
N SER A 75 -11.89 0.41 4.54
CA SER A 75 -13.02 1.33 4.43
C SER A 75 -13.70 1.22 3.06
N LYS A 76 -12.92 1.11 2.01
CA LYS A 76 -13.46 1.03 0.64
C LYS A 76 -14.04 -0.35 0.31
N ILE A 77 -13.45 -1.40 0.85
CA ILE A 77 -13.96 -2.76 0.63
C ILE A 77 -15.28 -2.96 1.39
N SER A 78 -15.35 -2.43 2.61
CA SER A 78 -16.52 -2.60 3.49
C SER A 78 -17.66 -1.64 3.17
N GLY A 79 -17.32 -0.56 2.54
CA GLY A 79 -18.29 0.48 2.22
C GLY A 79 -18.89 0.33 0.88
#